data_399cc145d974e65c36a35d0b28dc8ee4
#
_entry.id   399cc145d974e65c36a35d0b28dc8ee4
#
_cell.length_a   1.000
_cell.length_b   1.000
_cell.length_c   1.000
_cell.angle_alpha   90.00
_cell.angle_beta   90.00
_cell.angle_gamma   90.00
#
_symmetry.space_group_name_H-M   'P 1'
#
loop_
_entity.id
_entity.type
_entity.pdbx_description
1 polymer ?
#
loop_
_entity_poly.entity_id
_entity_poly.type
_entity_poly.pdbx_seq_one_letter_code
_entity_poly.pdbx_strand_id
1 'polypeptide(L)'
;MTRRIALLVYPGFQVLDAAGPLAAFEAANAFVPNAYLLELIARDGGLVASSGGTRLAATAFSNRDGDDTLIVTGGDGVFAAA
;
A
#
# COMPACT_ATOMS: atom_id res chain seq x y z
N MET A 1 15.20 -14.64 -3.43
CA MET A 1 14.27 -14.48 -2.28
C MET A 1 13.33 -13.32 -2.56
N THR A 2 12.04 -13.55 -2.42
CA THR A 2 11.03 -12.50 -2.65
C THR A 2 10.91 -11.63 -1.39
N ARG A 3 10.97 -10.31 -1.58
CA ARG A 3 10.76 -9.36 -0.50
C ARG A 3 9.30 -8.92 -0.48
N ARG A 4 8.73 -8.82 0.70
CA ARG A 4 7.34 -8.45 0.89
C ARG A 4 7.24 -6.97 1.25
N ILE A 5 6.53 -6.22 0.40
CA ILE A 5 6.35 -4.77 0.57
C ILE A 5 4.87 -4.53 0.85
N ALA A 6 4.57 -3.95 1.99
CA ALA A 6 3.21 -3.56 2.35
C ALA A 6 3.09 -2.05 2.28
N LEU A 7 1.99 -1.56 1.67
CA LEU A 7 1.67 -0.14 1.62
C LEU A 7 0.40 0.10 2.42
N LEU A 8 0.50 0.91 3.45
CA LEU A 8 -0.63 1.24 4.31
C LEU A 8 -1.42 2.40 3.71
N VAL A 9 -2.70 2.17 3.48
CA VAL A 9 -3.64 3.18 3.03
C VAL A 9 -4.75 3.36 4.08
N TYR A 10 -5.39 4.51 4.06
CA TYR A 10 -6.45 4.87 5.00
C TYR A 10 -7.36 5.90 4.31
N PRO A 11 -8.61 6.08 4.77
CA PRO A 11 -9.50 7.05 4.14
C PRO A 11 -8.85 8.44 4.06
N GLY A 12 -8.85 9.01 2.86
CA GLY A 12 -8.22 10.32 2.61
C GLY A 12 -6.74 10.25 2.27
N PHE A 13 -6.20 9.06 1.99
CA PHE A 13 -4.79 8.94 1.59
C PHE A 13 -4.53 9.63 0.24
N GLN A 14 -3.27 10.02 -0.01
CA GLN A 14 -2.88 10.58 -1.29
C GLN A 14 -2.58 9.44 -2.27
N VAL A 15 -3.34 9.38 -3.37
CA VAL A 15 -3.25 8.24 -4.30
C VAL A 15 -1.86 8.06 -4.89
N LEU A 16 -1.14 9.15 -5.16
CA LEU A 16 0.19 9.05 -5.74
C LEU A 16 1.18 8.38 -4.79
N ASP A 17 0.99 8.55 -3.48
CA ASP A 17 1.85 7.93 -2.49
C ASP A 17 1.74 6.40 -2.47
N ALA A 18 0.64 5.86 -2.97
CA ALA A 18 0.49 4.42 -3.18
C ALA A 18 0.88 4.02 -4.59
N ALA A 19 0.37 4.72 -5.60
CA ALA A 19 0.57 4.37 -7.01
C ALA A 19 2.03 4.52 -7.44
N GLY A 20 2.74 5.51 -6.93
CA GLY A 20 4.15 5.73 -7.27
C GLY A 20 5.04 4.55 -6.87
N PRO A 21 5.06 4.16 -5.58
CA PRO A 21 5.82 2.99 -5.15
C PRO A 21 5.37 1.70 -5.83
N LEU A 22 4.05 1.49 -6.00
CA LEU A 22 3.54 0.30 -6.69
C LEU A 22 4.12 0.21 -8.11
N ALA A 23 4.08 1.31 -8.85
CA ALA A 23 4.60 1.33 -10.21
C ALA A 23 6.11 1.06 -10.24
N ALA A 24 6.84 1.61 -9.29
CA ALA A 24 8.30 1.41 -9.21
C ALA A 24 8.65 -0.05 -8.95
N PHE A 25 7.98 -0.70 -8.00
CA PHE A 25 8.24 -2.11 -7.69
C PHE A 25 7.76 -3.03 -8.81
N GLU A 26 6.65 -2.71 -9.48
CA GLU A 26 6.18 -3.46 -10.64
C GLU A 26 7.22 -3.41 -11.76
N ALA A 27 7.81 -2.24 -12.02
CA ALA A 27 8.86 -2.09 -13.02
C ALA A 27 10.08 -2.94 -12.65
N ALA A 28 10.46 -2.97 -11.37
CA ALA A 28 11.58 -3.80 -10.91
C ALA A 28 11.28 -5.29 -11.13
N ASN A 29 10.03 -5.73 -10.88
CA ASN A 29 9.64 -7.11 -11.11
C ASN A 29 9.70 -7.52 -12.59
N ALA A 30 9.61 -6.55 -13.50
CA ALA A 30 9.75 -6.82 -14.93
C ALA A 30 11.19 -7.21 -15.30
N PHE A 31 12.17 -6.68 -14.56
CA PHE A 31 13.57 -7.00 -14.78
C PHE A 31 14.02 -8.23 -13.98
N VAL A 32 13.54 -8.36 -12.73
CA VAL A 32 13.86 -9.47 -11.85
C VAL A 32 12.53 -10.07 -11.39
N PRO A 33 11.99 -11.07 -12.10
CA PRO A 33 10.69 -11.65 -11.76
C PRO A 33 10.62 -12.12 -10.31
N ASN A 34 9.50 -11.82 -9.66
CA ASN A 34 9.24 -12.20 -8.26
C ASN A 34 10.21 -11.61 -7.24
N ALA A 35 10.89 -10.51 -7.58
CA ALA A 35 11.76 -9.82 -6.63
C ALA A 35 10.96 -9.24 -5.46
N TYR A 36 9.76 -8.73 -5.74
CA TYR A 36 8.89 -8.07 -4.75
C TYR A 36 7.47 -8.61 -4.81
N LEU A 37 6.90 -8.87 -3.65
CA LEU A 37 5.46 -9.13 -3.49
C LEU A 37 4.85 -7.88 -2.88
N LEU A 38 3.91 -7.25 -3.60
CA LEU A 38 3.32 -5.97 -3.22
C LEU A 38 1.91 -6.18 -2.71
N GLU A 39 1.56 -5.49 -1.62
CA GLU A 39 0.23 -5.59 -1.06
C GLU A 39 -0.19 -4.26 -0.45
N LEU A 40 -1.41 -3.82 -0.78
CA LEU A 40 -2.04 -2.70 -0.10
C LEU A 40 -2.72 -3.22 1.15
N ILE A 41 -2.50 -2.56 2.27
CA ILE A 41 -3.12 -2.91 3.54
C ILE A 41 -3.86 -1.73 4.12
N ALA A 42 -4.92 -2.00 4.87
CA ALA A 42 -5.70 -1.00 5.59
C ALA A 42 -6.23 -1.65 6.86
N ARG A 43 -6.63 -0.83 7.84
CA ARG A 43 -7.08 -1.34 9.15
C ARG A 43 -8.07 -2.50 9.00
N ASP A 44 -9.15 -2.29 8.23
CA ASP A 44 -10.22 -3.27 8.08
C ASP A 44 -10.25 -3.91 6.69
N GLY A 45 -9.33 -3.55 5.81
CA GLY A 45 -9.33 -4.00 4.43
C GLY A 45 -10.42 -3.34 3.61
N GLY A 46 -10.79 -3.99 2.49
CA GLY A 46 -11.86 -3.51 1.61
C GLY A 46 -11.44 -2.35 0.73
N LEU A 47 -12.43 -1.59 0.23
CA LEU A 47 -12.18 -0.44 -0.63
C LEU A 47 -11.89 0.80 0.22
N VAL A 48 -10.77 1.45 -0.05
CA VAL A 48 -10.33 2.64 0.68
C VAL A 48 -10.27 3.80 -0.28
N ALA A 49 -10.99 4.89 0.04
CA ALA A 49 -11.06 6.07 -0.81
C ALA A 49 -9.90 7.01 -0.53
N SER A 50 -9.23 7.47 -1.59
CA SER A 50 -8.21 8.50 -1.51
C SER A 50 -8.83 9.87 -1.27
N SER A 51 -8.00 10.89 -1.07
CA SER A 51 -8.46 12.27 -0.91
C SER A 51 -9.23 12.77 -2.13
N GLY A 52 -8.95 12.25 -3.31
CA GLY A 52 -9.67 12.59 -4.54
C GLY A 52 -10.83 11.67 -4.86
N GLY A 53 -11.16 10.71 -4.00
CA GLY A 53 -12.26 9.79 -4.20
C GLY A 53 -11.92 8.50 -4.95
N THR A 54 -10.69 8.33 -5.40
CA THR A 54 -10.25 7.09 -6.03
C THR A 54 -10.23 5.98 -4.99
N ARG A 55 -10.82 4.84 -5.30
CA ARG A 55 -10.91 3.71 -4.36
C ARG A 55 -9.94 2.62 -4.74
N LEU A 56 -9.18 2.15 -3.77
CA LEU A 56 -8.26 1.03 -3.95
C LEU A 56 -8.64 -0.09 -2.99
N ALA A 57 -8.55 -1.31 -3.47
CA ALA A 57 -8.80 -2.48 -2.64
C ALA A 57 -7.59 -2.79 -1.77
N ALA A 58 -7.80 -3.05 -0.49
CA ALA A 58 -6.74 -3.35 0.45
C ALA A 58 -7.08 -4.58 1.28
N THR A 59 -6.03 -5.26 1.75
CA THR A 59 -6.15 -6.39 2.66
C THR A 59 -6.17 -5.89 4.11
N ALA A 60 -6.88 -6.57 4.99
CA ALA A 60 -6.93 -6.20 6.39
C ALA A 60 -5.53 -6.21 7.01
N PHE A 61 -5.27 -5.23 7.86
CA PHE A 61 -3.97 -5.00 8.47
C PHE A 61 -3.64 -6.03 9.57
N SER A 62 -4.65 -6.58 10.22
CA SER A 62 -4.48 -7.46 11.38
C SER A 62 -3.66 -8.72 11.04
N ASN A 63 -2.85 -9.15 12.00
CA ASN A 63 -2.02 -10.37 11.91
C ASN A 63 -0.97 -10.33 10.79
N ARG A 64 -0.51 -9.14 10.44
CA ARG A 64 0.56 -9.00 9.46
C ARG A 64 1.91 -9.21 10.15
N ASP A 65 2.63 -10.23 9.73
CA ASP A 65 4.04 -10.40 10.08
C ASP A 65 4.78 -10.89 8.83
N GLY A 66 6.08 -10.74 8.82
CA GLY A 66 6.90 -11.17 7.69
C GLY A 66 7.00 -10.18 6.55
N ASP A 67 6.47 -8.96 6.69
CA ASP A 67 6.70 -7.90 5.72
C ASP A 67 8.13 -7.35 5.90
N ASP A 68 8.87 -7.25 4.81
CA ASP A 68 10.24 -6.73 4.83
C ASP A 68 10.27 -5.20 4.90
N THR A 69 9.28 -4.55 4.30
CA THR A 69 9.17 -3.10 4.24
C THR A 69 7.73 -2.68 4.36
N LEU A 70 7.49 -1.66 5.17
CA LEU A 70 6.18 -1.02 5.31
C LEU A 70 6.32 0.42 4.82
N ILE A 71 5.48 0.79 3.85
CA ILE A 71 5.40 2.15 3.34
C ILE A 71 4.07 2.75 3.79
N VAL A 72 4.13 3.91 4.44
CA VAL A 72 2.93 4.61 4.91
C VAL A 72 2.64 5.77 3.97
N THR A 73 1.43 5.77 3.39
CA THR A 73 1.02 6.86 2.50
C THR A 73 0.69 8.12 3.31
N GLY A 74 0.86 9.28 2.68
CA GLY A 74 0.43 10.54 3.27
C GLY A 74 -0.97 10.93 2.78
N GLY A 75 -1.48 12.07 3.25
CA GLY A 75 -2.76 12.62 2.82
C GLY A 75 -3.52 13.24 3.99
N ASP A 76 -4.65 13.88 3.67
CA ASP A 76 -5.45 14.60 4.66
C ASP A 76 -6.02 13.69 5.74
N GLY A 77 -6.17 12.40 5.45
CA GLY A 77 -6.71 11.44 6.40
C GLY A 77 -5.72 10.95 7.45
N VAL A 78 -4.46 11.39 7.40
CA VAL A 78 -3.42 10.85 8.29
C VAL A 78 -3.73 11.08 9.77
N PHE A 79 -4.31 12.20 10.12
CA PHE A 79 -4.63 12.50 11.52
C PHE A 79 -5.75 11.63 12.05
N ALA A 80 -6.70 11.26 11.22
CA ALA A 80 -7.77 10.36 11.60
C ALA A 80 -7.28 8.92 11.71
N ALA A 81 -6.26 8.56 10.94
CA ALA A 81 -5.70 7.20 10.92
C ALA A 81 -4.73 6.94 12.08
N ALA A 82 -4.18 8.01 12.63
CA ALA A 82 -3.16 7.91 13.69
C ALA A 82 -3.63 7.28 15.00
#